data_2acca07c3cf0c19fe4099830e7c74752
#
_entry.id   2acca07c3cf0c19fe4099830e7c74752
#
_cell.length_a   1.000
_cell.length_b   1.000
_cell.length_c   1.000
_cell.angle_alpha   90.00
_cell.angle_beta   90.00
_cell.angle_gamma   90.00
#
_symmetry.space_group_name_H-M   'P 1'
#
loop_
_entity.id
_entity.type
_entity.pdbx_description
1 polymer ?
#
loop_
_entity_poly.entity_id
_entity_poly.type
_entity_poly.pdbx_seq_one_letter_code
_entity_poly.pdbx_strand_id
1 'polypeptide(L)'
;MKTIEMQVNYGGGMVDINILPEENCAGTIYPVEANGKYVFTFLEDEDGDWSVMREGNAIAPAVEKELYNSILKKLHYELLYVA
;
A
#
# COMPACT_ATOMS: atom_id res chain seq x y z
N MET A 1 15.36 -1.73 -1.74
CA MET A 1 14.73 -0.67 -0.95
C MET A 1 14.34 -1.16 0.42
N LYS A 2 14.21 -0.24 1.35
CA LYS A 2 13.83 -0.62 2.72
C LYS A 2 12.34 -0.95 2.81
N THR A 3 12.02 -1.90 3.67
CA THR A 3 10.63 -2.15 4.04
C THR A 3 10.07 -0.93 4.77
N ILE A 4 8.89 -0.51 4.40
CA ILE A 4 8.16 0.56 5.07
C ILE A 4 7.19 -0.08 6.05
N GLU A 5 7.31 0.28 7.32
CA GLU A 5 6.44 -0.24 8.36
C GLU A 5 5.59 0.89 8.91
N MET A 6 4.30 0.63 9.08
CA MET A 6 3.37 1.61 9.62
C MET A 6 2.22 0.93 10.31
N GLN A 7 1.43 1.70 11.06
CA GLN A 7 0.19 1.23 11.64
C GLN A 7 -0.93 2.14 11.20
N VAL A 8 -2.06 1.56 10.86
CA VAL A 8 -3.25 2.32 10.47
C VAL A 8 -4.46 1.87 11.27
N ASN A 9 -5.38 2.77 11.51
CA ASN A 9 -6.66 2.44 12.12
C ASN A 9 -7.59 1.88 11.06
N TYR A 10 -8.12 0.69 11.31
CA TYR A 10 -9.06 0.08 10.40
C TYR A 10 -9.94 -0.92 11.15
N GLY A 11 -11.24 -0.83 10.94
CA GLY A 11 -12.18 -1.74 11.59
C GLY A 11 -12.20 -1.64 13.11
N GLY A 12 -11.93 -0.46 13.65
CA GLY A 12 -11.95 -0.23 15.11
C GLY A 12 -10.69 -0.66 15.84
N GLY A 13 -9.62 -0.99 15.12
CA GLY A 13 -8.35 -1.39 15.71
C GLY A 13 -7.17 -0.95 14.89
N MET A 14 -5.97 -1.20 15.40
CA MET A 14 -4.74 -0.91 14.69
C MET A 14 -4.34 -2.11 13.85
N VAL A 15 -3.93 -1.85 12.62
CA VAL A 15 -3.45 -2.87 11.69
C VAL A 15 -1.99 -2.58 11.37
N ASP A 16 -1.14 -3.59 11.51
CA ASP A 16 0.28 -3.47 11.16
C ASP A 16 0.44 -3.64 9.66
N ILE A 17 1.03 -2.64 9.03
CA ILE A 17 1.22 -2.61 7.58
C ILE A 17 2.71 -2.70 7.27
N ASN A 18 3.06 -3.60 6.36
CA ASN A 18 4.41 -3.73 5.83
C ASN A 18 4.35 -3.58 4.32
N ILE A 19 5.21 -2.73 3.78
CA ILE A 19 5.31 -2.47 2.36
C ILE A 19 6.76 -2.63 1.94
N LEU A 20 7.00 -3.47 0.93
CA LEU A 20 8.34 -3.66 0.38
C LEU A 20 8.38 -3.13 -1.04
N PRO A 21 8.85 -1.88 -1.24
CA PRO A 21 8.88 -1.28 -2.57
C PRO A 21 9.81 -2.04 -3.52
N GLU A 22 9.38 -2.20 -4.76
CA GLU A 22 10.17 -2.82 -5.82
C GLU A 22 10.05 -2.01 -7.10
N GLU A 23 11.17 -1.78 -7.77
CA GLU A 23 11.17 -1.11 -9.05
C GLU A 23 11.03 -2.13 -10.18
N ASN A 24 10.26 -1.78 -11.19
CA ASN A 24 10.15 -2.58 -12.42
C ASN A 24 10.04 -1.68 -13.64
N CYS A 25 9.82 -2.27 -14.82
CA CYS A 25 9.78 -1.53 -16.08
C CYS A 25 8.64 -0.52 -16.16
N ALA A 26 7.56 -0.76 -15.45
CA ALA A 26 6.37 0.09 -15.49
C ALA A 26 6.38 1.19 -14.43
N GLY A 27 7.32 1.14 -13.50
CA GLY A 27 7.40 2.10 -12.40
C GLY A 27 7.81 1.42 -11.11
N THR A 28 7.26 1.86 -9.99
CA THR A 28 7.54 1.26 -8.69
C THR A 28 6.28 0.60 -8.17
N ILE A 29 6.39 -0.64 -7.72
CA ILE A 29 5.27 -1.33 -7.08
C ILE A 29 5.50 -1.37 -5.57
N TYR A 30 4.41 -1.34 -4.84
CA TYR A 30 4.42 -1.33 -3.38
C TYR A 30 3.47 -2.43 -2.87
N PRO A 31 3.94 -3.69 -2.83
CA PRO A 31 3.13 -4.77 -2.26
C PRO A 31 2.84 -4.51 -0.79
N VAL A 32 1.59 -4.63 -0.39
CA VAL A 32 1.14 -4.29 0.95
C VAL A 32 0.71 -5.55 1.69
N GLU A 33 1.25 -5.73 2.89
CA GLU A 33 0.82 -6.77 3.82
C GLU A 33 0.16 -6.13 5.02
N ALA A 34 -0.95 -6.69 5.44
CA ALA A 34 -1.66 -6.27 6.63
C ALA A 34 -1.65 -7.44 7.62
N ASN A 35 -1.05 -7.23 8.79
CA ASN A 35 -0.89 -8.27 9.81
C ASN A 35 -0.26 -9.55 9.25
N GLY A 36 0.74 -9.38 8.38
CA GLY A 36 1.49 -10.49 7.79
C GLY A 36 0.84 -11.14 6.58
N LYS A 37 -0.30 -10.64 6.11
CA LYS A 37 -0.98 -11.20 4.95
C LYS A 37 -1.03 -10.19 3.80
N TYR A 38 -0.70 -10.63 2.60
CA TYR A 38 -0.80 -9.79 1.42
C TYR A 38 -2.25 -9.36 1.18
N VAL A 39 -2.46 -8.08 0.90
CA VAL A 39 -3.80 -7.52 0.63
C VAL A 39 -3.92 -6.91 -0.76
N PHE A 40 -2.98 -6.09 -1.16
CA PHE A 40 -2.97 -5.50 -2.51
C PHE A 40 -1.61 -4.88 -2.79
N THR A 41 -1.45 -4.34 -4.01
CA THR A 41 -0.21 -3.68 -4.43
C THR A 41 -0.57 -2.32 -5.01
N PHE A 42 0.12 -1.27 -4.57
CA PHE A 42 0.06 0.02 -5.25
C PHE A 42 1.06 0.03 -6.40
N LEU A 43 0.70 0.72 -7.47
CA LEU A 43 1.62 1.00 -8.57
C LEU A 43 1.74 2.51 -8.73
N GLU A 44 2.97 3.01 -8.72
CA GLU A 44 3.27 4.38 -9.12
C GLU A 44 3.95 4.29 -10.47
N ASP A 45 3.28 4.77 -11.53
CA ASP A 45 3.82 4.68 -12.89
C ASP A 45 4.84 5.79 -13.17
N GLU A 46 5.37 5.80 -14.39
CA GLU A 46 6.39 6.77 -14.79
C GLU A 46 5.91 8.21 -14.75
N ASP A 47 4.61 8.43 -14.89
CA ASP A 47 4.00 9.76 -14.82
C ASP A 47 3.70 10.20 -13.41
N GLY A 48 3.92 9.34 -12.44
CA GLY A 48 3.61 9.60 -11.04
C GLY A 48 2.17 9.32 -10.66
N ASP A 49 1.42 8.66 -11.52
CA ASP A 49 0.04 8.27 -11.22
C ASP A 49 0.00 7.00 -10.41
N TRP A 50 -0.88 6.98 -9.42
CA TRP A 50 -1.03 5.85 -8.52
C TRP A 50 -2.28 5.05 -8.85
N SER A 51 -2.13 3.72 -8.82
CA SER A 51 -3.24 2.81 -9.03
C SER A 51 -3.11 1.63 -8.08
N VAL A 52 -4.18 0.85 -7.95
CA VAL A 52 -4.19 -0.35 -7.12
C VAL A 52 -4.24 -1.55 -8.04
N MET A 53 -3.26 -2.43 -7.86
CA MET A 53 -3.20 -3.72 -8.54
C MET A 53 -3.52 -4.80 -7.53
N ARG A 54 -4.17 -5.84 -7.97
CA ARG A 54 -4.50 -6.99 -7.11
C ARG A 54 -4.09 -8.27 -7.75
N GLU A 55 -3.61 -9.17 -6.92
CA GLU A 55 -3.46 -10.54 -7.31
C GLU A 55 -4.61 -11.32 -6.71
N GLY A 56 -5.25 -12.17 -7.51
CA GLY A 56 -6.29 -13.03 -7.02
C GLY A 56 -7.68 -12.42 -7.04
N ASN A 57 -8.50 -12.85 -6.11
CA ASN A 57 -9.92 -12.54 -6.09
C ASN A 57 -10.20 -11.09 -5.65
N ALA A 58 -11.26 -10.55 -6.22
CA ALA A 58 -11.75 -9.25 -5.82
C ALA A 58 -12.22 -9.27 -4.38
N ILE A 59 -11.81 -8.28 -3.61
CA ILE A 59 -12.25 -8.10 -2.25
C ILE A 59 -13.34 -7.03 -2.24
N ALA A 60 -14.12 -6.97 -1.18
CA ALA A 60 -15.21 -6.01 -1.07
C ALA A 60 -14.71 -4.57 -1.27
N PRO A 61 -15.15 -3.87 -2.32
CA PRO A 61 -14.55 -2.60 -2.69
C PRO A 61 -14.61 -1.51 -1.61
N ALA A 62 -15.70 -1.43 -0.87
CA ALA A 62 -15.88 -0.39 0.13
C ALA A 62 -14.89 -0.52 1.29
N VAL A 63 -14.72 -1.74 1.78
CA VAL A 63 -13.82 -2.01 2.90
C VAL A 63 -12.37 -1.76 2.52
N GLU A 64 -11.99 -2.22 1.34
CA GLU A 64 -10.64 -2.02 0.86
C GLU A 64 -10.31 -0.58 0.56
N LYS A 65 -11.26 0.14 -0.01
CA LYS A 65 -11.05 1.53 -0.38
C LYS A 65 -10.68 2.37 0.83
N GLU A 66 -11.33 2.10 1.96
CA GLU A 66 -11.03 2.78 3.21
C GLU A 66 -9.62 2.44 3.71
N LEU A 67 -9.27 1.16 3.65
CA LEU A 67 -7.96 0.69 4.10
C LEU A 67 -6.84 1.26 3.23
N TYR A 68 -6.94 1.14 1.91
CA TYR A 68 -5.84 1.59 1.08
C TYR A 68 -5.74 3.12 1.01
N ASN A 69 -6.82 3.87 1.21
CA ASN A 69 -6.74 5.32 1.32
C ASN A 69 -5.93 5.72 2.56
N SER A 70 -6.14 5.05 3.67
CA SER A 70 -5.38 5.30 4.89
C SER A 70 -3.90 4.96 4.71
N ILE A 71 -3.61 3.83 4.07
CA ILE A 71 -2.25 3.40 3.80
C ILE A 71 -1.57 4.35 2.81
N LEU A 72 -2.27 4.72 1.75
CA LEU A 72 -1.71 5.58 0.72
C LEU A 72 -1.32 6.94 1.28
N LYS A 73 -2.14 7.49 2.14
CA LYS A 73 -1.86 8.77 2.80
C LYS A 73 -0.57 8.70 3.61
N LYS A 74 -0.40 7.65 4.40
CA LYS A 74 0.80 7.45 5.20
C LYS A 74 2.01 7.12 4.34
N LEU A 75 1.82 6.36 3.27
CA LEU A 75 2.89 6.03 2.34
C LEU A 75 3.42 7.30 1.66
N HIS A 76 2.55 8.18 1.22
CA HIS A 76 2.97 9.45 0.64
C HIS A 76 3.78 10.28 1.63
N TYR A 77 3.36 10.30 2.88
CA TYR A 77 4.11 11.00 3.92
C TYR A 77 5.51 10.41 4.09
N GLU A 78 5.61 9.08 4.17
CA GLU A 78 6.91 8.41 4.32
C GLU A 78 7.84 8.70 3.13
N LEU A 79 7.30 8.66 1.92
CA LEU A 79 8.10 8.90 0.71
C LEU A 79 8.60 10.35 0.63
N LEU A 80 7.82 11.31 1.13
CA LEU A 80 8.18 12.72 1.07
C LEU A 80 9.11 13.16 2.21
N TYR A 81 8.93 12.62 3.39
CA TYR A 81 9.58 13.17 4.58
C TYR A 81 10.55 12.23 5.28
N VAL A 82 10.42 10.94 5.09
CA VAL A 82 11.21 9.96 5.83
C VAL A 82 12.14 9.16 4.93
N ALA A 83 11.69 8.82 3.75
CA ALA A 83 12.46 7.96 2.82
C ALA A 83 13.63 8.67 2.15
#